data_3cc6298e13bff7776b3fd611bdf100b2
#
_entry.id   3cc6298e13bff7776b3fd611bdf100b2
#
_cell.length_a   1.000
_cell.length_b   1.000
_cell.length_c   1.000
_cell.angle_alpha   90.00
_cell.angle_beta   90.00
_cell.angle_gamma   90.00
#
_symmetry.space_group_name_H-M   'P 1'
#
loop_
_entity.id
_entity.type
_entity.pdbx_description
1 polymer ?
#
loop_
_entity_poly.entity_id
_entity_poly.type
_entity_poly.pdbx_seq_one_letter_code
_entity_poly.pdbx_strand_id
1 'polypeptide(L)'
;MYSLVSCAALAGIAEWVCCPGRLNAPLYRALAACPAVHRWDVADNSAAAFFALGRVQATGRPVAVVAGSGNEAAAMLPAAVNAYYGRHPLLIVTVDDAANGGGTGAPGCVEQESLFGIYAPTVQLELPCPVSDLPDLAGQLAEGFPVHLQLRVDADAVMPARDMSTLTVAEPPETPPFRGSLVALSQMLRFHAQEGLVLMIGALEPAEQEPVLWLARTLRVPVVADAASGLREELAASCLHDAEDILCETPPPYVLRVGAVPESPFWPMLEDMPDTQVFSITRSGFSGLTRQSEVIEGEPEQIMKALGDVPHVGDALRLLPASRQASGRTEELLLESQESAPALVRAFSMHASLAECVCLGSPTASALWNRYAQWQVPTLYLRSLHTMGSQGVLSTFLGLSAGAESAFCLVGDLAVLRDMAAPAILPQLPPGRRVIAVLANNGAEQALDDTEDDPELERLLCQPQEFRLADLAALWGAACYPIHTEADFEVLDTADDDALIFLEILPE
;
A
#
# COMPACT_ATOMS: atom_id res chain seq x y z
N MET A 1 -26.28 -17.98 0.74
CA MET A 1 -25.30 -17.34 1.66
C MET A 1 -24.32 -18.35 2.27
N TYR A 2 -24.76 -19.38 2.99
CA TYR A 2 -23.83 -20.35 3.62
C TYR A 2 -22.85 -20.99 2.61
N SER A 3 -23.36 -21.43 1.46
CA SER A 3 -22.49 -21.99 0.41
C SER A 3 -21.51 -20.96 -0.17
N LEU A 4 -21.91 -19.68 -0.22
CA LEU A 4 -21.03 -18.60 -0.62
C LEU A 4 -19.90 -18.38 0.40
N VAL A 5 -20.21 -18.36 1.70
CA VAL A 5 -19.19 -18.27 2.76
C VAL A 5 -18.24 -19.46 2.70
N SER A 6 -18.76 -20.67 2.42
CA SER A 6 -17.91 -21.86 2.20
C SER A 6 -17.02 -21.70 0.95
N CYS A 7 -17.54 -21.16 -0.15
CA CYS A 7 -16.77 -20.90 -1.36
C CYS A 7 -15.65 -19.87 -1.11
N ALA A 8 -15.94 -18.79 -0.40
CA ALA A 8 -14.98 -17.79 -0.01
C ALA A 8 -13.88 -18.36 0.92
N ALA A 9 -14.26 -19.21 1.88
CA ALA A 9 -13.29 -19.89 2.74
C ALA A 9 -12.37 -20.84 1.96
N LEU A 10 -12.89 -21.53 0.94
CA LEU A 10 -12.09 -22.36 0.03
C LEU A 10 -11.14 -21.50 -0.85
N ALA A 11 -11.47 -20.24 -1.09
CA ALA A 11 -10.60 -19.27 -1.75
C ALA A 11 -9.59 -18.60 -0.80
N GLY A 12 -9.48 -19.05 0.44
CA GLY A 12 -8.51 -18.55 1.42
C GLY A 12 -8.97 -17.31 2.19
N ILE A 13 -10.21 -16.85 2.04
CA ILE A 13 -10.74 -15.67 2.72
C ILE A 13 -11.05 -16.00 4.19
N ALA A 14 -10.18 -15.55 5.08
CA ALA A 14 -10.34 -15.70 6.52
C ALA A 14 -10.95 -14.47 7.20
N GLU A 15 -10.83 -13.28 6.59
CA GLU A 15 -11.24 -12.01 7.17
C GLU A 15 -12.33 -11.33 6.33
N TRP A 16 -13.33 -10.79 7.02
CA TRP A 16 -14.45 -10.08 6.44
C TRP A 16 -14.64 -8.73 7.12
N VAL A 17 -14.59 -7.65 6.36
CA VAL A 17 -14.89 -6.30 6.84
C VAL A 17 -16.34 -5.97 6.49
N CYS A 18 -17.15 -5.71 7.49
CA CYS A 18 -18.60 -5.66 7.37
C CYS A 18 -19.12 -4.24 7.61
N CYS A 19 -19.72 -3.62 6.59
CA CYS A 19 -20.43 -2.35 6.75
C CYS A 19 -21.90 -2.58 7.08
N PRO A 20 -22.56 -1.65 7.81
CA PRO A 20 -23.98 -1.78 8.13
C PRO A 20 -24.83 -1.74 6.85
N GLY A 21 -25.78 -2.67 6.75
CA GLY A 21 -26.70 -2.76 5.62
C GLY A 21 -27.82 -3.75 5.87
N ARG A 22 -29.09 -3.34 5.67
CA ARG A 22 -30.24 -4.19 5.93
C ARG A 22 -30.24 -5.46 5.06
N LEU A 23 -29.87 -5.33 3.79
CA LEU A 23 -29.82 -6.44 2.84
C LEU A 23 -28.68 -7.42 3.13
N ASN A 24 -27.68 -7.01 3.91
CA ASN A 24 -26.55 -7.84 4.30
C ASN A 24 -26.90 -8.86 5.41
N ALA A 25 -28.05 -8.72 6.08
CA ALA A 25 -28.43 -9.55 7.22
C ALA A 25 -28.34 -11.06 6.97
N PRO A 26 -28.75 -11.61 5.82
CA PRO A 26 -28.60 -13.04 5.53
C PRO A 26 -27.12 -13.47 5.44
N LEU A 27 -26.24 -12.63 4.86
CA LEU A 27 -24.81 -12.89 4.79
C LEU A 27 -24.17 -12.82 6.18
N TYR A 28 -24.51 -11.81 6.98
CA TYR A 28 -23.98 -11.67 8.34
C TYR A 28 -24.39 -12.79 9.27
N ARG A 29 -25.59 -13.33 9.12
CA ARG A 29 -26.00 -14.56 9.84
C ARG A 29 -25.13 -15.75 9.46
N ALA A 30 -24.79 -15.90 8.17
CA ALA A 30 -23.93 -16.98 7.72
C ALA A 30 -22.50 -16.83 8.25
N LEU A 31 -21.95 -15.62 8.23
CA LEU A 31 -20.63 -15.30 8.81
C LEU A 31 -20.61 -15.52 10.33
N ALA A 32 -21.68 -15.11 11.04
CA ALA A 32 -21.81 -15.32 12.47
C ALA A 32 -21.85 -16.79 12.88
N ALA A 33 -22.35 -17.67 12.00
CA ALA A 33 -22.38 -19.11 12.22
C ALA A 33 -21.05 -19.82 11.91
N CYS A 34 -20.04 -19.08 11.41
CA CYS A 34 -18.74 -19.63 10.99
C CYS A 34 -17.61 -19.14 11.90
N PRO A 35 -17.17 -19.94 12.90
CA PRO A 35 -16.08 -19.54 13.80
C PRO A 35 -14.71 -19.44 13.11
N ALA A 36 -14.55 -20.03 11.93
CA ALA A 36 -13.30 -20.04 11.20
C ALA A 36 -12.97 -18.70 10.51
N VAL A 37 -13.96 -17.78 10.42
CA VAL A 37 -13.74 -16.46 9.82
C VAL A 37 -13.75 -15.36 10.87
N HIS A 38 -12.84 -14.43 10.73
CA HIS A 38 -12.80 -13.23 11.54
C HIS A 38 -13.63 -12.10 10.90
N ARG A 39 -14.32 -11.30 11.71
CA ARG A 39 -15.13 -10.19 11.25
C ARG A 39 -14.68 -8.90 11.90
N TRP A 40 -14.60 -7.85 11.08
CA TRP A 40 -14.36 -6.49 11.47
C TRP A 40 -15.60 -5.67 11.17
N ASP A 41 -16.14 -4.94 12.13
CA ASP A 41 -17.34 -4.14 11.96
C ASP A 41 -16.94 -2.67 11.76
N VAL A 42 -17.14 -2.14 10.54
CA VAL A 42 -16.74 -0.79 10.16
C VAL A 42 -17.93 -0.02 9.60
N ALA A 43 -18.23 1.14 10.18
CA ALA A 43 -19.44 1.89 9.83
C ALA A 43 -19.31 2.63 8.49
N ASP A 44 -18.14 3.13 8.15
CA ASP A 44 -17.87 3.87 6.92
C ASP A 44 -17.35 2.95 5.82
N ASN A 45 -17.93 3.03 4.62
CA ASN A 45 -17.60 2.13 3.51
C ASN A 45 -16.23 2.40 2.90
N SER A 46 -15.79 3.67 2.83
CA SER A 46 -14.45 4.00 2.36
C SER A 46 -13.39 3.49 3.34
N ALA A 47 -13.56 3.80 4.63
CA ALA A 47 -12.67 3.31 5.68
C ALA A 47 -12.62 1.78 5.73
N ALA A 48 -13.76 1.10 5.56
CA ALA A 48 -13.84 -0.36 5.53
C ALA A 48 -13.01 -0.97 4.39
N ALA A 49 -13.14 -0.41 3.18
CA ALA A 49 -12.43 -0.91 2.00
C ALA A 49 -10.92 -0.69 2.12
N PHE A 50 -10.48 0.46 2.62
CA PHE A 50 -9.06 0.74 2.85
C PHE A 50 -8.50 -0.06 4.03
N PHE A 51 -9.27 -0.27 5.09
CA PHE A 51 -8.88 -1.18 6.18
C PHE A 51 -8.70 -2.61 5.66
N ALA A 52 -9.65 -3.11 4.85
CA ALA A 52 -9.53 -4.41 4.22
C ALA A 52 -8.28 -4.51 3.32
N LEU A 53 -7.96 -3.46 2.56
CA LEU A 53 -6.73 -3.37 1.77
C LEU A 53 -5.50 -3.50 2.66
N GLY A 54 -5.45 -2.79 3.79
CA GLY A 54 -4.37 -2.91 4.77
C GLY A 54 -4.26 -4.33 5.34
N ARG A 55 -5.38 -5.02 5.56
CA ARG A 55 -5.39 -6.43 5.99
C ARG A 55 -4.82 -7.37 4.92
N VAL A 56 -5.16 -7.13 3.63
CA VAL A 56 -4.55 -7.89 2.52
C VAL A 56 -3.04 -7.73 2.52
N GLN A 57 -2.54 -6.50 2.64
CA GLN A 57 -1.11 -6.21 2.66
C GLN A 57 -0.40 -6.86 3.87
N ALA A 58 -1.01 -6.80 5.06
CA ALA A 58 -0.43 -7.37 6.27
C ALA A 58 -0.37 -8.90 6.26
N THR A 59 -1.36 -9.55 5.67
CA THR A 59 -1.50 -11.01 5.74
C THR A 59 -1.06 -11.74 4.47
N GLY A 60 -0.95 -11.03 3.34
CA GLY A 60 -0.75 -11.62 2.02
C GLY A 60 -1.94 -12.49 1.56
N ARG A 61 -3.09 -12.44 2.24
CA ARG A 61 -4.27 -13.27 1.98
C ARG A 61 -5.41 -12.44 1.41
N PRO A 62 -6.29 -13.06 0.61
CA PRO A 62 -7.53 -12.39 0.20
C PRO A 62 -8.39 -11.99 1.40
N VAL A 63 -8.95 -10.77 1.35
CA VAL A 63 -9.88 -10.24 2.36
C VAL A 63 -11.17 -9.82 1.66
N ALA A 64 -12.32 -10.08 2.29
CA ALA A 64 -13.61 -9.62 1.79
C ALA A 64 -14.05 -8.34 2.51
N VAL A 65 -14.60 -7.38 1.76
CA VAL A 65 -15.30 -6.22 2.30
C VAL A 65 -16.74 -6.19 1.80
N VAL A 66 -17.69 -6.00 2.71
CA VAL A 66 -19.12 -6.00 2.41
C VAL A 66 -19.63 -4.57 2.49
N ALA A 67 -20.05 -4.02 1.35
CA ALA A 67 -20.62 -2.67 1.28
C ALA A 67 -21.98 -2.61 1.99
N GLY A 68 -22.34 -1.41 2.42
CA GLY A 68 -23.71 -1.09 2.83
C GLY A 68 -24.70 -1.26 1.68
N SER A 69 -25.55 -0.27 1.45
CA SER A 69 -26.54 -0.32 0.40
C SER A 69 -26.53 0.94 -0.48
N GLY A 70 -27.07 0.84 -1.67
CA GLY A 70 -27.20 1.97 -2.58
C GLY A 70 -25.85 2.56 -3.01
N ASN A 71 -25.70 3.88 -2.86
CA ASN A 71 -24.48 4.61 -3.26
C ASN A 71 -23.26 4.37 -2.38
N GLU A 72 -23.43 3.72 -1.23
CA GLU A 72 -22.32 3.45 -0.29
C GLU A 72 -21.25 2.56 -0.91
N ALA A 73 -21.63 1.64 -1.80
CA ALA A 73 -20.70 0.82 -2.56
C ALA A 73 -19.71 1.66 -3.40
N ALA A 74 -20.15 2.79 -3.93
CA ALA A 74 -19.30 3.68 -4.73
C ALA A 74 -18.14 4.28 -3.92
N ALA A 75 -18.29 4.43 -2.61
CA ALA A 75 -17.24 4.94 -1.72
C ALA A 75 -16.03 3.96 -1.62
N MET A 76 -16.18 2.72 -2.05
CA MET A 76 -15.11 1.72 -2.06
C MET A 76 -14.21 1.79 -3.31
N LEU A 77 -14.62 2.55 -4.35
CA LEU A 77 -13.87 2.63 -5.62
C LEU A 77 -12.40 3.06 -5.44
N PRO A 78 -12.05 4.07 -4.63
CA PRO A 78 -10.64 4.44 -4.44
C PRO A 78 -9.78 3.29 -3.90
N ALA A 79 -10.31 2.49 -2.98
CA ALA A 79 -9.61 1.31 -2.46
C ALA A 79 -9.47 0.21 -3.54
N ALA A 80 -10.49 0.01 -4.38
CA ALA A 80 -10.41 -0.91 -5.50
C ALA A 80 -9.33 -0.51 -6.52
N VAL A 81 -9.19 0.79 -6.80
CA VAL A 81 -8.12 1.33 -7.66
C VAL A 81 -6.75 1.02 -7.07
N ASN A 82 -6.55 1.28 -5.78
CA ASN A 82 -5.29 0.96 -5.11
C ASN A 82 -4.99 -0.55 -5.11
N ALA A 83 -5.99 -1.38 -4.80
CA ALA A 83 -5.86 -2.83 -4.83
C ALA A 83 -5.48 -3.35 -6.23
N TYR A 84 -6.03 -2.74 -7.29
CA TYR A 84 -5.72 -3.10 -8.67
C TYR A 84 -4.25 -2.85 -9.02
N TYR A 85 -3.74 -1.65 -8.75
CA TYR A 85 -2.35 -1.31 -9.04
C TYR A 85 -1.34 -2.03 -8.13
N GLY A 86 -1.75 -2.35 -6.89
CA GLY A 86 -0.94 -3.12 -5.93
C GLY A 86 -1.00 -4.62 -6.11
N ARG A 87 -1.88 -5.15 -6.97
CA ARG A 87 -2.14 -6.59 -7.06
C ARG A 87 -2.55 -7.19 -5.71
N HIS A 88 -3.50 -6.55 -5.05
CA HIS A 88 -4.04 -7.01 -3.78
C HIS A 88 -5.40 -7.68 -3.97
N PRO A 89 -5.53 -8.98 -3.66
CA PRO A 89 -6.76 -9.74 -3.88
C PRO A 89 -7.85 -9.32 -2.88
N LEU A 90 -8.59 -8.26 -3.20
CA LEU A 90 -9.70 -7.73 -2.43
C LEU A 90 -11.03 -8.22 -3.02
N LEU A 91 -11.86 -8.92 -2.22
CA LEU A 91 -13.22 -9.28 -2.62
C LEU A 91 -14.20 -8.21 -2.14
N ILE A 92 -14.72 -7.40 -3.05
CA ILE A 92 -15.74 -6.40 -2.76
C ILE A 92 -17.10 -7.05 -2.95
N VAL A 93 -17.90 -7.14 -1.88
CA VAL A 93 -19.23 -7.74 -1.91
C VAL A 93 -20.28 -6.65 -1.77
N THR A 94 -21.17 -6.55 -2.73
CA THR A 94 -22.36 -5.68 -2.66
C THR A 94 -23.63 -6.53 -2.67
N VAL A 95 -24.65 -6.06 -1.97
CA VAL A 95 -25.93 -6.76 -1.89
C VAL A 95 -27.05 -5.85 -2.39
N ASP A 96 -27.81 -6.33 -3.36
CA ASP A 96 -28.92 -5.62 -3.97
C ASP A 96 -30.21 -6.44 -3.86
N ASP A 97 -31.36 -5.78 -3.87
CA ASP A 97 -32.66 -6.43 -3.87
C ASP A 97 -33.03 -6.91 -5.29
N ALA A 98 -33.23 -8.20 -5.45
CA ALA A 98 -33.61 -8.78 -6.73
C ALA A 98 -34.95 -8.26 -7.28
N ALA A 99 -35.85 -7.78 -6.39
CA ALA A 99 -37.13 -7.20 -6.77
C ALA A 99 -37.02 -5.76 -7.25
N ASN A 100 -35.94 -5.06 -6.93
CA ASN A 100 -35.71 -3.69 -7.36
C ASN A 100 -35.18 -3.66 -8.80
N GLY A 101 -36.01 -3.20 -9.72
CA GLY A 101 -35.62 -3.01 -11.10
C GLY A 101 -34.55 -1.92 -11.23
N GLY A 102 -33.36 -2.23 -11.72
CA GLY A 102 -32.36 -1.26 -12.11
C GLY A 102 -32.92 -0.25 -13.12
N GLY A 103 -32.40 0.98 -13.15
CA GLY A 103 -32.81 2.03 -14.06
C GLY A 103 -34.13 2.73 -13.68
N THR A 104 -34.74 2.40 -12.55
CA THR A 104 -36.01 3.00 -12.13
C THR A 104 -35.85 4.33 -11.40
N GLY A 105 -34.63 4.66 -10.88
CA GLY A 105 -34.40 5.83 -10.04
C GLY A 105 -35.08 5.76 -8.69
N ALA A 106 -35.57 4.60 -8.25
CA ALA A 106 -36.15 4.44 -6.93
C ALA A 106 -35.07 4.62 -5.83
N PRO A 107 -35.41 5.20 -4.67
CA PRO A 107 -34.44 5.36 -3.58
C PRO A 107 -33.77 4.01 -3.20
N GLY A 108 -32.44 4.00 -3.15
CA GLY A 108 -31.67 2.78 -2.86
C GLY A 108 -31.38 1.87 -4.05
N CYS A 109 -31.95 2.13 -5.23
CA CYS A 109 -31.64 1.41 -6.47
C CYS A 109 -30.52 2.14 -7.20
N VAL A 110 -29.31 1.61 -7.07
CA VAL A 110 -28.12 2.09 -7.78
C VAL A 110 -27.57 0.95 -8.63
N GLU A 111 -27.27 1.25 -9.88
CA GLU A 111 -26.66 0.29 -10.79
C GLU A 111 -25.26 -0.06 -10.31
N GLN A 112 -25.05 -1.29 -9.85
CA GLN A 112 -23.80 -1.73 -9.25
C GLN A 112 -22.94 -2.54 -10.23
N GLU A 113 -23.52 -3.07 -11.33
CA GLU A 113 -22.87 -4.01 -12.25
C GLU A 113 -21.63 -3.39 -12.85
N SER A 114 -21.31 -2.32 -13.07
CA SER A 114 -20.06 -1.78 -13.64
C SER A 114 -19.45 -0.69 -12.76
N LEU A 115 -19.83 -0.68 -11.49
CA LEU A 115 -19.47 0.39 -10.57
C LEU A 115 -17.96 0.54 -10.41
N PHE A 116 -17.23 -0.57 -10.38
CA PHE A 116 -15.77 -0.60 -10.23
C PHE A 116 -15.02 -0.67 -11.58
N GLY A 117 -15.74 -0.78 -12.70
CA GLY A 117 -15.15 -0.79 -14.04
C GLY A 117 -14.06 -1.84 -14.21
N ILE A 118 -12.90 -1.40 -14.73
CA ILE A 118 -11.73 -2.27 -14.96
C ILE A 118 -11.01 -2.64 -13.66
N TYR A 119 -11.23 -1.90 -12.58
CA TYR A 119 -10.48 -2.08 -11.33
C TYR A 119 -10.97 -3.26 -10.49
N ALA A 120 -12.25 -3.64 -10.60
CA ALA A 120 -12.78 -4.88 -10.03
C ALA A 120 -13.92 -5.38 -10.91
N PRO A 121 -13.67 -6.32 -11.83
CA PRO A 121 -14.68 -6.90 -12.69
C PRO A 121 -15.83 -7.50 -11.86
N THR A 122 -17.07 -7.25 -12.30
CA THR A 122 -18.27 -7.67 -11.58
C THR A 122 -18.65 -9.10 -11.93
N VAL A 123 -18.83 -9.91 -10.90
CA VAL A 123 -19.49 -11.20 -10.95
C VAL A 123 -20.86 -11.07 -10.29
N GLN A 124 -21.92 -11.32 -11.04
CA GLN A 124 -23.28 -11.28 -10.50
C GLN A 124 -23.71 -12.66 -10.03
N LEU A 125 -24.36 -12.71 -8.89
CA LEU A 125 -24.94 -13.93 -8.34
C LEU A 125 -26.35 -13.66 -7.79
N GLU A 126 -27.34 -14.30 -8.38
CA GLU A 126 -28.72 -14.25 -7.90
C GLU A 126 -28.96 -15.36 -6.87
N LEU A 127 -29.45 -15.02 -5.70
CA LEU A 127 -29.66 -15.96 -4.60
C LEU A 127 -31.16 -16.13 -4.27
N PRO A 128 -31.61 -17.35 -3.99
CA PRO A 128 -30.84 -18.59 -3.89
C PRO A 128 -30.42 -19.18 -5.24
N CYS A 129 -29.22 -19.76 -5.31
CA CYS A 129 -28.71 -20.44 -6.49
C CYS A 129 -28.23 -21.86 -6.14
N PRO A 130 -28.16 -22.78 -7.13
CA PRO A 130 -27.43 -24.04 -7.00
C PRO A 130 -25.94 -23.81 -6.67
N VAL A 131 -25.30 -24.77 -6.00
CA VAL A 131 -23.85 -24.70 -5.69
C VAL A 131 -23.01 -24.67 -6.97
N SER A 132 -23.49 -25.29 -8.05
CA SER A 132 -22.82 -25.27 -9.36
C SER A 132 -22.69 -23.88 -9.99
N ASP A 133 -23.52 -22.93 -9.55
CA ASP A 133 -23.58 -21.58 -10.12
C ASP A 133 -22.74 -20.59 -9.30
N LEU A 134 -22.13 -21.07 -8.19
CA LEU A 134 -21.19 -20.26 -7.42
C LEU A 134 -19.92 -19.95 -8.24
N PRO A 135 -19.41 -18.71 -8.18
CA PRO A 135 -18.22 -18.35 -8.92
C PRO A 135 -16.96 -19.06 -8.38
N ASP A 136 -16.00 -19.30 -9.26
CA ASP A 136 -14.66 -19.72 -8.88
C ASP A 136 -13.88 -18.52 -8.30
N LEU A 137 -14.14 -18.20 -7.04
CA LEU A 137 -13.45 -17.11 -6.35
C LEU A 137 -11.94 -17.38 -6.18
N ALA A 138 -11.56 -18.65 -6.01
CA ALA A 138 -10.17 -19.02 -5.86
C ALA A 138 -9.38 -18.69 -7.13
N GLY A 139 -9.86 -19.12 -8.30
CA GLY A 139 -9.21 -18.83 -9.58
C GLY A 139 -9.17 -17.33 -9.91
N GLN A 140 -10.25 -16.58 -9.57
CA GLN A 140 -10.29 -15.14 -9.82
C GLN A 140 -9.32 -14.36 -8.93
N LEU A 141 -9.23 -14.68 -7.63
CA LEU A 141 -8.35 -14.00 -6.68
C LEU A 141 -6.89 -14.44 -6.81
N ALA A 142 -6.61 -15.60 -7.41
CA ALA A 142 -5.25 -16.09 -7.66
C ALA A 142 -4.43 -15.13 -8.54
N GLU A 143 -5.09 -14.40 -9.44
CA GLU A 143 -4.45 -13.38 -10.27
C GLU A 143 -4.00 -12.14 -9.47
N GLY A 144 -4.39 -12.03 -8.20
CA GLY A 144 -4.05 -10.91 -7.30
C GLY A 144 -4.89 -9.65 -7.52
N PHE A 145 -5.79 -9.60 -8.49
CA PHE A 145 -6.65 -8.44 -8.73
C PHE A 145 -7.90 -8.44 -7.84
N PRO A 146 -8.44 -7.27 -7.52
CA PRO A 146 -9.72 -7.19 -6.83
C PRO A 146 -10.86 -7.70 -7.69
N VAL A 147 -11.86 -8.27 -7.03
CA VAL A 147 -13.08 -8.83 -7.64
C VAL A 147 -14.30 -8.20 -6.99
N HIS A 148 -15.26 -7.77 -7.79
CA HIS A 148 -16.55 -7.31 -7.32
C HIS A 148 -17.59 -8.45 -7.43
N LEU A 149 -18.15 -8.85 -6.30
CA LEU A 149 -19.24 -9.82 -6.24
C LEU A 149 -20.56 -9.12 -5.89
N GLN A 150 -21.41 -8.95 -6.88
CA GLN A 150 -22.75 -8.41 -6.70
C GLN A 150 -23.74 -9.54 -6.37
N LEU A 151 -24.31 -9.53 -5.17
CA LEU A 151 -25.33 -10.46 -4.73
C LEU A 151 -26.70 -9.83 -4.94
N ARG A 152 -27.57 -10.50 -5.70
CA ARG A 152 -28.98 -10.14 -5.81
C ARG A 152 -29.79 -11.08 -4.93
N VAL A 153 -30.44 -10.52 -3.91
CA VAL A 153 -31.18 -11.28 -2.91
C VAL A 153 -32.66 -10.88 -2.91
N ASP A 154 -33.52 -11.83 -2.62
CA ASP A 154 -34.88 -11.49 -2.25
C ASP A 154 -34.87 -11.02 -0.79
N ALA A 155 -35.24 -9.74 -0.59
CA ALA A 155 -35.22 -9.10 0.73
C ALA A 155 -36.16 -9.81 1.75
N ASP A 156 -37.20 -10.50 1.26
CA ASP A 156 -38.20 -11.23 2.06
C ASP A 156 -37.88 -12.73 2.24
N ALA A 157 -36.82 -13.23 1.57
CA ALA A 157 -36.42 -14.60 1.65
C ALA A 157 -35.92 -15.00 3.04
N VAL A 158 -36.60 -15.96 3.65
CA VAL A 158 -36.18 -16.56 4.93
C VAL A 158 -35.14 -17.63 4.66
N MET A 159 -33.91 -17.41 5.08
CA MET A 159 -32.86 -18.42 4.98
C MET A 159 -32.79 -19.26 6.25
N PRO A 160 -32.91 -20.61 6.15
CA PRO A 160 -32.79 -21.49 7.31
C PRO A 160 -31.36 -21.39 7.88
N ALA A 161 -31.27 -21.44 9.20
CA ALA A 161 -29.98 -21.51 9.87
C ALA A 161 -29.23 -22.81 9.47
N ARG A 162 -27.92 -22.70 9.27
CA ARG A 162 -27.06 -23.85 9.00
C ARG A 162 -25.85 -23.77 9.92
N ASP A 163 -25.44 -24.92 10.44
CA ASP A 163 -24.22 -25.03 11.23
C ASP A 163 -22.99 -24.96 10.30
N MET A 164 -22.09 -24.05 10.60
CA MET A 164 -20.83 -23.84 9.88
C MET A 164 -19.61 -24.10 10.78
N SER A 165 -19.78 -24.69 11.94
CA SER A 165 -18.74 -24.91 12.94
C SER A 165 -17.57 -25.79 12.47
N THR A 166 -17.81 -26.62 11.45
CA THR A 166 -16.78 -27.50 10.87
C THR A 166 -16.09 -26.92 9.64
N LEU A 167 -16.49 -25.73 9.19
CA LEU A 167 -15.83 -25.06 8.07
C LEU A 167 -14.40 -24.66 8.47
N THR A 168 -13.47 -24.93 7.58
CA THR A 168 -12.07 -24.46 7.67
C THR A 168 -11.76 -23.55 6.51
N VAL A 169 -10.90 -22.56 6.73
CA VAL A 169 -10.40 -21.70 5.67
C VAL A 169 -9.19 -22.38 5.03
N ALA A 170 -9.20 -22.47 3.71
CA ALA A 170 -8.08 -23.03 2.95
C ALA A 170 -6.88 -22.07 2.91
N GLU A 171 -5.73 -22.58 2.50
CA GLU A 171 -4.63 -21.70 2.10
C GLU A 171 -5.02 -20.89 0.86
N PRO A 172 -4.47 -19.68 0.69
CA PRO A 172 -4.69 -18.89 -0.51
C PRO A 172 -4.32 -19.69 -1.77
N PRO A 173 -5.00 -19.43 -2.90
CA PRO A 173 -4.65 -20.09 -4.16
C PRO A 173 -3.21 -19.74 -4.56
N GLU A 174 -2.55 -20.70 -5.22
CA GLU A 174 -1.19 -20.48 -5.74
C GLU A 174 -1.20 -19.36 -6.80
N THR A 175 -0.18 -18.52 -6.77
CA THR A 175 0.00 -17.49 -7.80
C THR A 175 0.27 -18.12 -9.17
N PRO A 176 -0.28 -17.55 -10.25
CA PRO A 176 -0.08 -18.09 -11.59
C PRO A 176 1.40 -18.02 -12.01
N PRO A 177 1.82 -18.83 -12.99
CA PRO A 177 3.15 -18.73 -13.57
C PRO A 177 3.43 -17.32 -14.11
N PHE A 178 4.69 -16.89 -14.05
CA PHE A 178 5.10 -15.59 -14.57
C PHE A 178 4.81 -15.47 -16.10
N ARG A 179 4.58 -14.24 -16.55
CA ARG A 179 4.32 -13.87 -17.95
C ARG A 179 5.48 -13.01 -18.48
N GLY A 180 5.81 -13.17 -19.75
CA GLY A 180 6.89 -12.45 -20.39
C GLY A 180 8.06 -13.37 -20.78
N SER A 181 9.05 -12.81 -21.46
CA SER A 181 10.21 -13.55 -21.96
C SER A 181 11.45 -13.22 -21.14
N LEU A 182 12.12 -14.24 -20.64
CA LEU A 182 13.40 -14.07 -19.94
C LEU A 182 14.61 -13.93 -20.87
N VAL A 183 14.41 -14.06 -22.19
CA VAL A 183 15.53 -14.13 -23.16
C VAL A 183 16.34 -12.83 -23.14
N ALA A 184 15.67 -11.68 -23.31
CA ALA A 184 16.35 -10.38 -23.34
C ALA A 184 17.01 -10.06 -21.98
N LEU A 185 16.33 -10.27 -20.87
CA LEU A 185 16.87 -10.08 -19.53
C LEU A 185 18.09 -11.00 -19.29
N SER A 186 17.99 -12.28 -19.65
CA SER A 186 19.11 -13.23 -19.49
C SER A 186 20.32 -12.84 -20.34
N GLN A 187 20.10 -12.35 -21.55
CA GLN A 187 21.18 -11.85 -22.42
C GLN A 187 21.83 -10.58 -21.83
N MET A 188 21.03 -9.61 -21.41
CA MET A 188 21.53 -8.40 -20.77
C MET A 188 22.37 -8.74 -19.55
N LEU A 189 21.86 -9.59 -18.63
CA LEU A 189 22.59 -9.96 -17.43
C LEU A 189 23.93 -10.67 -17.73
N ARG A 190 23.97 -11.58 -18.72
CA ARG A 190 25.16 -12.38 -19.04
C ARG A 190 26.22 -11.61 -19.81
N PHE A 191 25.83 -10.70 -20.71
CA PHE A 191 26.76 -10.12 -21.66
C PHE A 191 26.97 -8.62 -21.51
N HIS A 192 26.01 -7.90 -20.88
CA HIS A 192 25.99 -6.45 -20.88
C HIS A 192 25.94 -5.81 -19.48
N ALA A 193 25.64 -6.56 -18.44
CA ALA A 193 25.51 -5.99 -17.09
C ALA A 193 26.80 -5.29 -16.59
N GLN A 194 27.97 -5.70 -17.07
CA GLN A 194 29.26 -5.06 -16.74
C GLN A 194 29.46 -3.70 -17.44
N GLU A 195 28.63 -3.36 -18.42
CA GLU A 195 28.68 -2.06 -19.10
C GLU A 195 28.11 -0.94 -18.23
N GLY A 196 27.41 -1.26 -17.14
CA GLY A 196 26.92 -0.29 -16.17
C GLY A 196 25.46 -0.50 -15.79
N LEU A 197 25.13 -1.67 -15.21
CA LEU A 197 23.81 -1.96 -14.67
C LEU A 197 23.57 -1.24 -13.35
N VAL A 198 22.36 -0.70 -13.16
CA VAL A 198 21.83 -0.21 -11.88
C VAL A 198 20.59 -1.03 -11.53
N LEU A 199 20.49 -1.49 -10.28
CA LEU A 199 19.34 -2.19 -9.75
C LEU A 199 18.45 -1.19 -9.01
N MET A 200 17.20 -1.02 -9.44
CA MET A 200 16.19 -0.21 -8.76
C MET A 200 15.18 -1.12 -8.08
N ILE A 201 14.96 -0.93 -6.78
CA ILE A 201 14.05 -1.74 -5.97
C ILE A 201 12.96 -0.83 -5.45
N GLY A 202 11.76 -0.96 -6.02
CA GLY A 202 10.56 -0.29 -5.51
C GLY A 202 9.97 -1.02 -4.31
N ALA A 203 8.75 -0.66 -3.91
CA ALA A 203 8.05 -1.35 -2.82
C ALA A 203 7.93 -2.85 -3.11
N LEU A 204 8.16 -3.65 -2.08
CA LEU A 204 8.07 -5.12 -2.12
C LEU A 204 7.09 -5.63 -1.06
N GLU A 205 6.39 -6.71 -1.38
CA GLU A 205 5.71 -7.48 -0.37
C GLU A 205 6.72 -8.30 0.47
N PRO A 206 6.40 -8.65 1.71
CA PRO A 206 7.34 -9.39 2.57
C PRO A 206 7.90 -10.66 1.94
N ALA A 207 7.10 -11.39 1.19
CA ALA A 207 7.52 -12.63 0.51
C ALA A 207 8.50 -12.39 -0.65
N GLU A 208 8.55 -11.18 -1.20
CA GLU A 208 9.44 -10.81 -2.30
C GLU A 208 10.84 -10.39 -1.81
N GLN A 209 10.98 -10.02 -0.54
CA GLN A 209 12.22 -9.43 0.00
C GLN A 209 13.41 -10.38 -0.07
N GLU A 210 13.27 -11.62 0.36
CA GLU A 210 14.39 -12.60 0.38
C GLU A 210 14.91 -12.90 -1.03
N PRO A 211 14.08 -13.23 -2.04
CA PRO A 211 14.55 -13.43 -3.41
C PRO A 211 15.24 -12.20 -4.00
N VAL A 212 14.71 -11.01 -3.74
CA VAL A 212 15.27 -9.76 -4.28
C VAL A 212 16.59 -9.40 -3.59
N LEU A 213 16.70 -9.61 -2.28
CA LEU A 213 17.94 -9.46 -1.54
C LEU A 213 19.03 -10.40 -2.06
N TRP A 214 18.67 -11.66 -2.33
CA TRP A 214 19.58 -12.62 -2.95
C TRP A 214 20.06 -12.14 -4.33
N LEU A 215 19.17 -11.63 -5.17
CA LEU A 215 19.51 -11.07 -6.48
C LEU A 215 20.49 -9.91 -6.35
N ALA A 216 20.21 -8.93 -5.49
CA ALA A 216 21.05 -7.76 -5.27
C ALA A 216 22.46 -8.14 -4.79
N ARG A 217 22.54 -9.08 -3.83
CA ARG A 217 23.81 -9.59 -3.30
C ARG A 217 24.58 -10.43 -4.32
N THR A 218 23.91 -11.08 -5.24
CA THR A 218 24.54 -11.88 -6.32
C THR A 218 25.08 -10.97 -7.41
N LEU A 219 24.29 -10.04 -7.90
CA LEU A 219 24.70 -9.08 -8.94
C LEU A 219 25.83 -8.16 -8.47
N ARG A 220 25.73 -7.63 -7.26
CA ARG A 220 26.67 -6.64 -6.70
C ARG A 220 26.87 -5.44 -7.64
N VAL A 221 25.79 -4.79 -8.01
CA VAL A 221 25.73 -3.55 -8.77
C VAL A 221 25.29 -2.39 -7.87
N PRO A 222 25.42 -1.13 -8.30
CA PRO A 222 24.81 -0.01 -7.58
C PRO A 222 23.31 -0.20 -7.43
N VAL A 223 22.76 0.09 -6.26
CA VAL A 223 21.36 -0.10 -5.91
C VAL A 223 20.70 1.24 -5.62
N VAL A 224 19.48 1.43 -6.09
CA VAL A 224 18.54 2.46 -5.64
C VAL A 224 17.35 1.73 -5.04
N ALA A 225 17.15 1.86 -3.75
CA ALA A 225 16.07 1.14 -3.06
C ALA A 225 15.16 2.11 -2.32
N ASP A 226 13.85 2.03 -2.59
CA ASP A 226 12.86 2.72 -1.79
C ASP A 226 12.81 2.13 -0.37
N ALA A 227 12.49 2.93 0.62
CA ALA A 227 12.27 2.45 2.00
C ALA A 227 11.21 1.35 2.05
N ALA A 228 10.14 1.51 1.25
CA ALA A 228 9.07 0.54 1.12
C ALA A 228 9.48 -0.82 0.52
N SER A 229 10.72 -0.95 0.04
CA SER A 229 11.28 -2.26 -0.32
C SER A 229 11.60 -3.14 0.89
N GLY A 230 11.81 -2.54 2.08
CA GLY A 230 12.31 -3.22 3.26
C GLY A 230 13.76 -3.72 3.15
N LEU A 231 14.47 -3.35 2.08
CA LEU A 231 15.84 -3.84 1.78
C LEU A 231 16.89 -2.74 1.78
N ARG A 232 16.49 -1.46 1.88
CA ARG A 232 17.42 -0.33 1.78
C ARG A 232 18.53 -0.40 2.82
N GLU A 233 18.20 -0.67 4.06
CA GLU A 233 19.11 -0.77 5.19
C GLU A 233 20.02 -2.01 5.08
N GLU A 234 19.48 -3.13 4.63
CA GLU A 234 20.24 -4.36 4.35
C GLU A 234 21.25 -4.21 3.20
N LEU A 235 20.96 -3.31 2.25
CA LEU A 235 21.77 -3.04 1.08
C LEU A 235 22.56 -1.74 1.20
N ALA A 236 22.63 -1.10 2.37
CA ALA A 236 23.25 0.21 2.59
C ALA A 236 24.68 0.31 2.04
N ALA A 237 25.44 -0.79 2.01
CA ALA A 237 26.80 -0.82 1.48
C ALA A 237 26.89 -0.60 -0.04
N SER A 238 25.81 -0.82 -0.79
CA SER A 238 25.71 -0.67 -2.26
C SER A 238 24.60 0.27 -2.70
N CYS A 239 23.80 0.77 -1.75
CA CYS A 239 22.70 1.67 -2.02
C CYS A 239 23.20 3.11 -2.19
N LEU A 240 22.64 3.80 -3.18
CA LEU A 240 22.98 5.18 -3.50
C LEU A 240 22.07 6.15 -2.74
N HIS A 241 22.67 7.16 -2.13
CA HIS A 241 22.00 8.36 -1.66
C HIS A 241 21.92 9.39 -2.79
N ASP A 242 20.85 10.17 -2.85
CA ASP A 242 20.64 11.21 -3.88
C ASP A 242 20.93 10.68 -5.30
N ALA A 243 20.37 9.49 -5.57
CA ALA A 243 20.66 8.73 -6.78
C ALA A 243 20.28 9.48 -8.06
N GLU A 244 19.23 10.33 -8.00
CA GLU A 244 18.76 11.14 -9.11
C GLU A 244 19.85 12.02 -9.69
N ASP A 245 20.57 12.78 -8.86
CA ASP A 245 21.65 13.68 -9.31
C ASP A 245 22.77 12.89 -9.97
N ILE A 246 23.19 11.79 -9.33
CA ILE A 246 24.30 10.96 -9.79
C ILE A 246 23.97 10.26 -11.11
N LEU A 247 22.77 9.71 -11.24
CA LEU A 247 22.35 8.94 -12.42
C LEU A 247 21.93 9.84 -13.58
N CYS A 248 21.54 11.11 -13.31
CA CYS A 248 21.34 12.10 -14.36
C CYS A 248 22.67 12.60 -14.94
N GLU A 249 23.68 12.81 -14.11
CA GLU A 249 25.03 13.19 -14.58
C GLU A 249 25.70 12.03 -15.33
N THR A 250 25.45 10.79 -14.92
CA THR A 250 26.06 9.60 -15.53
C THR A 250 24.97 8.54 -15.77
N PRO A 251 24.16 8.70 -16.83
CA PRO A 251 23.07 7.76 -17.13
C PRO A 251 23.58 6.32 -17.31
N PRO A 252 22.98 5.34 -16.63
CA PRO A 252 23.36 3.95 -16.80
C PRO A 252 22.84 3.41 -18.14
N PRO A 253 23.60 2.58 -18.86
CA PRO A 253 23.08 1.93 -20.08
C PRO A 253 21.96 0.91 -19.78
N TYR A 254 21.93 0.36 -18.55
CA TYR A 254 20.94 -0.65 -18.17
C TYR A 254 20.39 -0.35 -16.78
N VAL A 255 19.06 -0.45 -16.67
CA VAL A 255 18.33 -0.41 -15.40
C VAL A 255 17.51 -1.70 -15.28
N LEU A 256 17.68 -2.41 -14.17
CA LEU A 256 16.80 -3.50 -13.76
C LEU A 256 15.95 -3.04 -12.58
N ARG A 257 14.63 -2.94 -12.79
CA ARG A 257 13.69 -2.69 -11.72
C ARG A 257 13.15 -4.01 -11.17
N VAL A 258 13.02 -4.09 -9.84
CA VAL A 258 12.28 -5.18 -9.16
C VAL A 258 11.27 -4.57 -8.19
N GLY A 259 10.05 -5.13 -8.16
CA GLY A 259 8.96 -4.64 -7.31
C GLY A 259 8.05 -3.60 -7.96
N ALA A 260 7.40 -2.78 -7.15
CA ALA A 260 6.52 -1.71 -7.61
C ALA A 260 7.28 -0.64 -8.41
N VAL A 261 6.56 0.29 -9.04
CA VAL A 261 7.18 1.46 -9.66
C VAL A 261 7.90 2.27 -8.58
N PRO A 262 9.22 2.54 -8.73
CA PRO A 262 9.98 3.26 -7.72
C PRO A 262 9.48 4.69 -7.52
N GLU A 263 9.59 5.17 -6.29
CA GLU A 263 9.29 6.57 -5.93
C GLU A 263 10.47 7.51 -6.17
N SER A 264 11.66 6.96 -6.45
CA SER A 264 12.84 7.76 -6.80
C SER A 264 12.55 8.72 -7.95
N PRO A 265 12.91 10.02 -7.82
CA PRO A 265 12.75 11.00 -8.89
C PRO A 265 13.48 10.61 -10.19
N PHE A 266 14.48 9.76 -10.12
CA PHE A 266 15.18 9.25 -11.31
C PHE A 266 14.28 8.39 -12.21
N TRP A 267 13.25 7.71 -11.64
CA TRP A 267 12.40 6.82 -12.45
C TRP A 267 11.67 7.53 -13.61
N PRO A 268 10.93 8.63 -13.39
CA PRO A 268 10.30 9.36 -14.48
C PRO A 268 11.30 9.99 -15.45
N MET A 269 12.52 10.34 -15.01
CA MET A 269 13.55 10.91 -15.90
C MET A 269 14.03 9.92 -16.96
N LEU A 270 13.84 8.63 -16.76
CA LEU A 270 14.12 7.59 -17.76
C LEU A 270 13.33 7.76 -19.05
N GLU A 271 12.18 8.47 -19.03
CA GLU A 271 11.44 8.79 -20.28
C GLU A 271 12.29 9.58 -21.28
N ASP A 272 13.16 10.43 -20.80
CA ASP A 272 14.03 11.30 -21.59
C ASP A 272 15.44 10.68 -21.85
N MET A 273 15.66 9.42 -21.45
CA MET A 273 16.92 8.69 -21.60
C MET A 273 16.80 7.51 -22.57
N PRO A 274 16.66 7.76 -23.89
CA PRO A 274 16.37 6.69 -24.87
C PRO A 274 17.47 5.64 -24.99
N ASP A 275 18.71 5.97 -24.62
CA ASP A 275 19.86 5.05 -24.69
C ASP A 275 19.93 4.10 -23.48
N THR A 276 19.19 4.37 -22.40
CA THR A 276 19.09 3.48 -21.23
C THR A 276 18.06 2.40 -21.50
N GLN A 277 18.43 1.14 -21.47
CA GLN A 277 17.52 0.01 -21.56
C GLN A 277 16.96 -0.34 -20.19
N VAL A 278 15.61 -0.48 -20.11
CA VAL A 278 14.92 -0.77 -18.84
C VAL A 278 14.28 -2.15 -18.89
N PHE A 279 14.59 -2.94 -17.88
CA PHE A 279 13.98 -4.25 -17.59
C PHE A 279 13.24 -4.16 -16.25
N SER A 280 12.09 -4.81 -16.17
CA SER A 280 11.28 -4.83 -14.96
C SER A 280 10.84 -6.24 -14.59
N ILE A 281 10.98 -6.60 -13.33
CA ILE A 281 10.42 -7.80 -12.72
C ILE A 281 9.39 -7.29 -11.71
N THR A 282 8.10 -7.56 -11.92
CA THR A 282 7.04 -6.99 -11.10
C THR A 282 5.81 -7.87 -11.09
N ARG A 283 5.15 -7.99 -9.93
CA ARG A 283 3.87 -8.69 -9.81
C ARG A 283 2.75 -8.01 -10.60
N SER A 284 2.76 -6.68 -10.64
CA SER A 284 1.66 -5.90 -11.23
C SER A 284 1.64 -5.91 -12.76
N GLY A 285 2.76 -6.21 -13.41
CA GLY A 285 2.88 -6.14 -14.87
C GLY A 285 2.96 -4.71 -15.44
N PHE A 286 2.87 -3.67 -14.60
CA PHE A 286 2.94 -2.28 -15.05
C PHE A 286 4.39 -1.83 -15.23
N SER A 287 4.71 -1.26 -16.39
CA SER A 287 6.05 -0.73 -16.67
C SER A 287 6.38 0.49 -15.81
N GLY A 288 5.39 1.34 -15.51
CA GLY A 288 5.60 2.66 -14.90
C GLY A 288 6.28 3.67 -15.83
N LEU A 289 6.47 3.32 -17.12
CA LEU A 289 7.02 4.18 -18.16
C LEU A 289 6.11 4.14 -19.39
N THR A 290 6.01 5.25 -20.13
CA THR A 290 5.27 5.33 -21.40
C THR A 290 6.10 4.80 -22.54
N ARG A 291 7.42 4.93 -22.46
CA ARG A 291 8.35 4.37 -23.43
C ARG A 291 8.40 2.83 -23.37
N GLN A 292 8.85 2.23 -24.45
CA GLN A 292 9.02 0.79 -24.50
C GLN A 292 10.07 0.30 -23.49
N SER A 293 9.72 -0.69 -22.68
CA SER A 293 10.59 -1.38 -21.74
C SER A 293 10.20 -2.86 -21.67
N GLU A 294 11.13 -3.71 -21.22
CA GLU A 294 10.89 -5.14 -21.05
C GLU A 294 10.28 -5.42 -19.68
N VAL A 295 9.06 -5.97 -19.63
CA VAL A 295 8.38 -6.30 -18.40
C VAL A 295 8.16 -7.80 -18.28
N ILE A 296 8.57 -8.35 -17.15
CA ILE A 296 8.31 -9.73 -16.74
C ILE A 296 7.38 -9.67 -15.55
N GLU A 297 6.14 -10.12 -15.75
CA GLU A 297 5.10 -10.10 -14.76
C GLU A 297 5.08 -11.41 -13.98
N GLY A 298 5.23 -11.35 -12.66
CA GLY A 298 5.16 -12.52 -11.78
C GLY A 298 5.94 -12.35 -10.50
N GLU A 299 5.93 -13.41 -9.70
CA GLU A 299 6.66 -13.43 -8.43
C GLU A 299 8.17 -13.47 -8.68
N PRO A 300 8.95 -12.59 -8.01
CA PRO A 300 10.41 -12.57 -8.15
C PRO A 300 11.05 -13.94 -7.94
N GLU A 301 10.59 -14.72 -6.97
CA GLU A 301 11.12 -16.06 -6.68
C GLU A 301 11.00 -17.00 -7.87
N GLN A 302 9.83 -17.03 -8.54
CA GLN A 302 9.60 -17.88 -9.72
C GLN A 302 10.51 -17.46 -10.88
N ILE A 303 10.65 -16.15 -11.09
CA ILE A 303 11.47 -15.57 -12.15
C ILE A 303 12.96 -15.86 -11.92
N MET A 304 13.45 -15.68 -10.67
CA MET A 304 14.85 -16.01 -10.31
C MET A 304 15.17 -17.49 -10.51
N LYS A 305 14.25 -18.37 -10.11
CA LYS A 305 14.40 -19.82 -10.36
C LYS A 305 14.49 -20.15 -11.85
N ALA A 306 13.69 -19.49 -12.68
CA ALA A 306 13.67 -19.68 -14.13
C ALA A 306 14.89 -19.07 -14.82
N LEU A 307 15.43 -17.96 -14.33
CA LEU A 307 16.67 -17.36 -14.83
C LEU A 307 17.89 -18.28 -14.59
N GLY A 308 17.88 -19.05 -13.50
CA GLY A 308 18.98 -19.91 -13.11
C GLY A 308 20.21 -19.13 -12.63
N ASP A 309 21.36 -19.32 -13.30
CA ASP A 309 22.60 -18.65 -12.90
C ASP A 309 22.58 -17.16 -13.22
N VAL A 310 22.60 -16.34 -12.16
CA VAL A 310 22.76 -14.89 -12.24
C VAL A 310 24.24 -14.55 -12.13
N PRO A 311 24.80 -13.71 -13.04
CA PRO A 311 26.21 -13.39 -13.03
C PRO A 311 26.58 -12.48 -11.85
N HIS A 312 27.81 -12.60 -11.39
CA HIS A 312 28.43 -11.66 -10.48
C HIS A 312 29.08 -10.52 -11.29
N VAL A 313 28.53 -9.32 -11.21
CA VAL A 313 29.07 -8.13 -11.90
C VAL A 313 30.20 -7.50 -11.11
N GLY A 314 29.99 -7.30 -9.81
CA GLY A 314 31.04 -6.82 -8.90
C GLY A 314 31.30 -5.30 -8.95
N ASP A 315 30.39 -4.52 -9.51
CA ASP A 315 30.53 -3.08 -9.76
C ASP A 315 29.79 -2.19 -8.73
N ALA A 316 29.35 -2.77 -7.61
CA ALA A 316 28.54 -2.09 -6.59
C ALA A 316 29.16 -0.79 -6.06
N LEU A 317 30.47 -0.67 -6.11
CA LEU A 317 31.18 0.49 -5.52
C LEU A 317 31.45 1.63 -6.51
N ARG A 318 31.14 1.46 -7.79
CA ARG A 318 31.47 2.43 -8.85
C ARG A 318 30.95 3.83 -8.57
N LEU A 319 29.70 3.95 -8.13
CA LEU A 319 29.03 5.23 -7.90
C LEU A 319 29.06 5.69 -6.42
N LEU A 320 29.56 4.87 -5.50
CA LEU A 320 29.59 5.20 -4.07
C LEU A 320 30.40 6.45 -3.70
N PRO A 321 31.52 6.81 -4.38
CA PRO A 321 32.22 8.05 -4.05
C PRO A 321 31.35 9.28 -4.28
N ALA A 322 30.58 9.33 -5.38
CA ALA A 322 29.64 10.41 -5.66
C ALA A 322 28.48 10.40 -4.66
N SER A 323 27.94 9.22 -4.34
CA SER A 323 26.88 9.05 -3.34
C SER A 323 27.29 9.53 -1.94
N ARG A 324 28.51 9.23 -1.50
CA ARG A 324 29.03 9.73 -0.21
C ARG A 324 29.19 11.25 -0.19
N GLN A 325 29.58 11.84 -1.30
CA GLN A 325 29.69 13.31 -1.40
C GLN A 325 28.30 13.96 -1.35
N ALA A 326 27.29 13.37 -2.02
CA ALA A 326 25.91 13.83 -1.97
C ALA A 326 25.35 13.72 -0.54
N SER A 327 25.51 12.55 0.10
CA SER A 327 25.10 12.34 1.50
C SER A 327 25.75 13.33 2.46
N GLY A 328 27.02 13.69 2.27
CA GLY A 328 27.70 14.72 3.07
C GLY A 328 27.07 16.10 2.97
N ARG A 329 26.63 16.51 1.77
CA ARG A 329 25.91 17.77 1.58
C ARG A 329 24.55 17.75 2.28
N THR A 330 23.84 16.65 2.18
CA THR A 330 22.55 16.47 2.87
C THR A 330 22.71 16.56 4.38
N GLU A 331 23.75 15.96 4.97
CA GLU A 331 24.06 16.07 6.39
C GLU A 331 24.36 17.54 6.81
N GLU A 332 25.13 18.28 6.01
CA GLU A 332 25.41 19.69 6.28
C GLU A 332 24.12 20.53 6.29
N LEU A 333 23.22 20.33 5.31
CA LEU A 333 21.93 21.03 5.25
C LEU A 333 21.04 20.73 6.47
N LEU A 334 20.98 19.48 6.92
CA LEU A 334 20.21 19.10 8.10
C LEU A 334 20.77 19.73 9.39
N LEU A 335 22.09 19.92 9.49
CA LEU A 335 22.70 20.58 10.63
C LEU A 335 22.44 22.10 10.65
N GLU A 336 22.30 22.72 9.48
CA GLU A 336 21.99 24.15 9.36
C GLU A 336 20.52 24.48 9.64
N SER A 337 19.61 23.50 9.43
CA SER A 337 18.16 23.69 9.52
C SER A 337 17.51 22.59 10.36
N GLN A 338 17.81 22.56 11.67
CA GLN A 338 17.41 21.49 12.58
C GLN A 338 15.89 21.38 12.84
N GLU A 339 15.13 22.46 12.60
CA GLU A 339 13.69 22.54 12.79
C GLU A 339 12.92 22.40 11.46
N SER A 340 13.63 22.09 10.39
CA SER A 340 13.03 21.84 9.08
C SER A 340 12.30 20.48 9.02
N ALA A 341 11.33 20.34 8.11
CA ALA A 341 10.64 19.06 7.89
C ALA A 341 11.60 17.89 7.63
N PRO A 342 12.66 18.02 6.78
CA PRO A 342 13.67 16.98 6.63
C PRO A 342 14.36 16.57 7.94
N ALA A 343 14.75 17.53 8.78
CA ALA A 343 15.44 17.25 10.04
C ALA A 343 14.51 16.55 11.05
N LEU A 344 13.26 17.01 11.15
CA LEU A 344 12.26 16.38 12.04
C LEU A 344 11.84 14.98 11.56
N VAL A 345 11.72 14.75 10.26
CA VAL A 345 11.47 13.40 9.71
C VAL A 345 12.65 12.47 9.99
N ARG A 346 13.89 12.98 9.88
CA ARG A 346 15.08 12.21 10.25
C ARG A 346 15.07 11.82 11.74
N ALA A 347 14.77 12.76 12.63
CA ALA A 347 14.65 12.48 14.06
C ALA A 347 13.53 11.46 14.35
N PHE A 348 12.37 11.64 13.74
CA PHE A 348 11.26 10.68 13.83
C PHE A 348 11.67 9.28 13.37
N SER A 349 12.46 9.17 12.31
CA SER A 349 12.89 7.87 11.77
C SER A 349 13.72 7.05 12.76
N MET A 350 14.44 7.70 13.68
CA MET A 350 15.21 7.01 14.72
C MET A 350 14.31 6.26 15.70
N HIS A 351 13.18 6.86 16.06
CA HIS A 351 12.18 6.23 16.93
C HIS A 351 11.37 5.17 16.17
N ALA A 352 10.95 5.49 14.95
CA ALA A 352 10.14 4.60 14.13
C ALA A 352 10.90 3.33 13.69
N SER A 353 12.22 3.38 13.56
CA SER A 353 13.03 2.21 13.20
C SER A 353 13.01 1.08 14.25
N LEU A 354 12.50 1.35 15.44
CA LEU A 354 12.31 0.36 16.51
C LEU A 354 10.94 -0.33 16.44
N ALA A 355 10.04 0.13 15.58
CA ALA A 355 8.71 -0.44 15.41
C ALA A 355 8.73 -1.70 14.53
N GLU A 356 7.71 -2.55 14.69
CA GLU A 356 7.54 -3.73 13.82
C GLU A 356 7.18 -3.34 12.38
N CYS A 357 6.44 -2.24 12.22
CA CYS A 357 6.17 -1.71 10.89
C CYS A 357 6.13 -0.17 10.87
N VAL A 358 6.50 0.38 9.73
CA VAL A 358 6.38 1.82 9.43
C VAL A 358 5.57 1.98 8.15
N CYS A 359 4.53 2.81 8.21
CA CYS A 359 3.70 3.17 7.07
C CYS A 359 4.06 4.57 6.57
N LEU A 360 4.36 4.70 5.29
CA LEU A 360 4.60 5.97 4.63
C LEU A 360 3.35 6.34 3.84
N GLY A 361 2.53 7.21 4.41
CA GLY A 361 1.13 7.39 4.01
C GLY A 361 0.88 8.47 2.97
N SER A 362 1.90 9.15 2.45
CA SER A 362 1.74 10.13 1.38
C SER A 362 3.00 10.18 0.51
N PRO A 363 2.90 10.66 -0.73
CA PRO A 363 4.09 10.81 -1.60
C PRO A 363 5.19 11.63 -0.95
N THR A 364 4.85 12.73 -0.27
CA THR A 364 5.83 13.55 0.44
C THR A 364 6.44 12.86 1.64
N ALA A 365 5.63 12.16 2.44
CA ALA A 365 6.15 11.37 3.55
C ALA A 365 7.16 10.34 3.05
N SER A 366 6.84 9.66 1.94
CA SER A 366 7.76 8.71 1.29
C SER A 366 9.01 9.39 0.74
N ALA A 367 8.88 10.53 0.07
CA ALA A 367 10.01 11.25 -0.50
C ALA A 367 10.97 11.76 0.59
N LEU A 368 10.44 12.38 1.65
CA LEU A 368 11.21 12.82 2.80
C LEU A 368 11.89 11.64 3.50
N TRP A 369 11.16 10.54 3.69
CA TRP A 369 11.73 9.35 4.32
C TRP A 369 12.81 8.72 3.46
N ASN A 370 12.59 8.54 2.17
CA ASN A 370 13.57 7.97 1.25
C ASN A 370 14.88 8.78 1.23
N ARG A 371 14.79 10.10 1.34
CA ARG A 371 15.95 10.98 1.23
C ARG A 371 16.64 11.22 2.58
N TYR A 372 15.89 11.39 3.67
CA TYR A 372 16.43 11.94 4.93
C TYR A 372 16.40 10.99 6.12
N ALA A 373 15.58 9.92 6.12
CA ALA A 373 15.53 8.97 7.23
C ALA A 373 16.89 8.29 7.45
N GLN A 374 17.19 8.02 8.70
CA GLN A 374 18.41 7.26 9.04
C GLN A 374 18.29 5.79 8.68
N TRP A 375 19.33 5.23 8.10
CA TRP A 375 19.40 3.82 7.73
C TRP A 375 20.07 3.01 8.84
N GLN A 376 19.32 2.72 9.91
CA GLN A 376 19.89 2.07 11.09
C GLN A 376 19.57 0.58 11.15
N VAL A 377 18.30 0.24 11.19
CA VAL A 377 17.82 -1.12 11.42
C VAL A 377 16.86 -1.49 10.31
N PRO A 378 16.99 -2.67 9.70
CA PRO A 378 15.98 -3.17 8.76
C PRO A 378 14.62 -3.21 9.44
N THR A 379 13.64 -2.55 8.86
CA THR A 379 12.26 -2.49 9.34
C THR A 379 11.35 -2.83 8.17
N LEU A 380 10.25 -3.53 8.43
CA LEU A 380 9.25 -3.79 7.42
C LEU A 380 8.52 -2.49 7.09
N TYR A 381 8.97 -1.79 6.06
CA TYR A 381 8.27 -0.61 5.54
C TYR A 381 7.16 -1.06 4.62
N LEU A 382 5.97 -0.55 4.88
CA LEU A 382 4.78 -0.85 4.09
C LEU A 382 4.26 0.44 3.49
N ARG A 383 4.26 0.53 2.17
CA ARG A 383 3.61 1.62 1.47
C ARG A 383 2.10 1.44 1.58
N SER A 384 1.41 2.44 2.15
CA SER A 384 -0.03 2.32 2.34
C SER A 384 -0.83 2.33 1.04
N LEU A 385 -0.41 3.11 0.05
CA LEU A 385 -1.15 3.31 -1.20
C LEU A 385 -0.23 3.16 -2.42
N HIS A 386 -0.73 2.51 -3.46
CA HIS A 386 -0.03 2.33 -4.75
C HIS A 386 -0.35 3.42 -5.77
N THR A 387 -1.21 4.36 -5.41
CA THR A 387 -1.59 5.49 -6.26
C THR A 387 -1.28 6.80 -5.54
N MET A 388 -1.01 7.86 -6.29
CA MET A 388 -0.82 9.19 -5.72
C MET A 388 -2.15 9.70 -5.17
N GLY A 389 -2.30 9.68 -3.85
CA GLY A 389 -3.49 10.12 -3.16
C GLY A 389 -3.36 9.93 -1.65
N SER A 390 -4.10 10.72 -0.88
CA SER A 390 -4.07 10.69 0.58
C SER A 390 -5.39 10.18 1.19
N GLN A 391 -6.28 9.59 0.38
CA GLN A 391 -7.53 9.02 0.87
C GLN A 391 -7.30 7.62 1.43
N GLY A 392 -7.88 7.32 2.61
CA GLY A 392 -7.86 5.99 3.21
C GLY A 392 -6.52 5.56 3.83
N VAL A 393 -5.58 6.51 4.00
CA VAL A 393 -4.24 6.22 4.53
C VAL A 393 -4.30 5.67 5.95
N LEU A 394 -5.06 6.33 6.84
CA LEU A 394 -5.17 5.89 8.23
C LEU A 394 -5.90 4.55 8.34
N SER A 395 -6.97 4.37 7.57
CA SER A 395 -7.69 3.10 7.51
C SER A 395 -6.78 1.96 7.05
N THR A 396 -5.96 2.19 6.00
CA THR A 396 -4.97 1.22 5.54
C THR A 396 -3.91 0.94 6.62
N PHE A 397 -3.38 1.98 7.26
CA PHE A 397 -2.43 1.84 8.37
C PHE A 397 -2.99 1.01 9.53
N LEU A 398 -4.24 1.26 9.94
CA LEU A 398 -4.88 0.49 10.99
C LEU A 398 -5.09 -0.97 10.58
N GLY A 399 -5.40 -1.23 9.31
CA GLY A 399 -5.46 -2.58 8.76
C GLY A 399 -4.10 -3.27 8.76
N LEU A 400 -3.04 -2.58 8.31
CA LEU A 400 -1.66 -3.06 8.32
C LEU A 400 -1.19 -3.42 9.73
N SER A 401 -1.45 -2.52 10.68
CA SER A 401 -0.96 -2.62 12.06
C SER A 401 -1.83 -3.46 12.98
N ALA A 402 -2.91 -4.06 12.49
CA ALA A 402 -3.86 -4.78 13.34
C ALA A 402 -3.25 -5.96 14.12
N GLY A 403 -2.17 -6.55 13.62
CA GLY A 403 -1.45 -7.64 14.30
C GLY A 403 -0.10 -7.23 14.91
N ALA A 404 0.30 -5.96 14.79
CA ALA A 404 1.59 -5.49 15.28
C ALA A 404 1.51 -5.01 16.73
N GLU A 405 2.56 -5.28 17.52
CA GLU A 405 2.73 -4.73 18.89
C GLU A 405 3.10 -3.25 18.83
N SER A 406 3.84 -2.82 17.79
CA SER A 406 4.17 -1.43 17.57
C SER A 406 4.16 -1.07 16.08
N ALA A 407 3.53 0.06 15.75
CA ALA A 407 3.43 0.55 14.39
C ALA A 407 3.48 2.08 14.33
N PHE A 408 4.21 2.60 13.37
CA PHE A 408 4.38 4.03 13.15
C PHE A 408 3.88 4.42 11.76
N CYS A 409 3.28 5.59 11.64
CA CYS A 409 2.81 6.12 10.37
C CYS A 409 3.28 7.56 10.21
N LEU A 410 3.79 7.91 9.03
CA LEU A 410 4.09 9.29 8.64
C LEU A 410 3.13 9.73 7.54
N VAL A 411 2.37 10.78 7.77
CA VAL A 411 1.33 11.28 6.86
C VAL A 411 1.30 12.81 6.82
N GLY A 412 0.64 13.37 5.83
CA GLY A 412 0.26 14.79 5.82
C GLY A 412 -1.11 15.02 6.49
N ASP A 413 -1.38 16.27 6.85
CA ASP A 413 -2.63 16.72 7.50
C ASP A 413 -3.90 16.44 6.66
N LEU A 414 -3.82 16.63 5.34
CA LEU A 414 -4.94 16.33 4.44
C LEU A 414 -5.30 14.83 4.41
N ALA A 415 -4.33 13.94 4.63
CA ALA A 415 -4.60 12.51 4.72
C ALA A 415 -5.44 12.17 5.95
N VAL A 416 -5.17 12.84 7.08
CA VAL A 416 -5.94 12.70 8.32
C VAL A 416 -7.38 13.18 8.12
N LEU A 417 -7.55 14.37 7.51
CA LEU A 417 -8.89 14.93 7.23
C LEU A 417 -9.73 14.05 6.30
N ARG A 418 -9.11 13.45 5.29
CA ARG A 418 -9.80 12.62 4.30
C ARG A 418 -10.19 11.25 4.81
N ASP A 419 -9.69 10.85 5.99
CA ASP A 419 -9.92 9.52 6.57
C ASP A 419 -10.36 9.58 8.04
N MET A 420 -11.18 10.57 8.37
CA MET A 420 -11.66 10.83 9.75
C MET A 420 -12.46 9.68 10.36
N ALA A 421 -13.00 8.77 9.55
CA ALA A 421 -13.76 7.61 10.03
C ALA A 421 -12.87 6.43 10.47
N ALA A 422 -11.58 6.42 10.08
CA ALA A 422 -10.65 5.32 10.34
C ALA A 422 -10.60 4.88 11.82
N PRO A 423 -10.52 5.79 12.81
CA PRO A 423 -10.38 5.39 14.21
C PRO A 423 -11.59 4.67 14.81
N ALA A 424 -12.73 4.64 14.12
CA ALA A 424 -13.89 3.86 14.59
C ALA A 424 -13.59 2.35 14.73
N ILE A 425 -12.54 1.85 14.06
CA ILE A 425 -12.11 0.44 14.16
C ILE A 425 -11.27 0.14 15.42
N LEU A 426 -10.67 1.15 16.03
CA LEU A 426 -9.72 0.98 17.16
C LEU A 426 -10.20 0.07 18.29
N PRO A 427 -11.49 0.11 18.73
CA PRO A 427 -11.95 -0.77 19.81
C PRO A 427 -11.90 -2.27 19.47
N GLN A 428 -11.73 -2.62 18.20
CA GLN A 428 -11.65 -4.01 17.74
C GLN A 428 -10.21 -4.47 17.51
N LEU A 429 -9.26 -3.54 17.47
CA LEU A 429 -7.86 -3.88 17.28
C LEU A 429 -7.28 -4.48 18.57
N PRO A 430 -6.37 -5.47 18.46
CA PRO A 430 -5.58 -5.91 19.60
C PRO A 430 -4.79 -4.75 20.23
N PRO A 431 -4.46 -4.85 21.53
CA PRO A 431 -3.54 -3.92 22.18
C PRO A 431 -2.25 -3.77 21.36
N GLY A 432 -1.67 -2.59 21.37
CA GLY A 432 -0.44 -2.29 20.66
C GLY A 432 -0.27 -0.79 20.43
N ARG A 433 0.97 -0.35 20.42
CA ARG A 433 1.35 1.04 20.24
C ARG A 433 1.21 1.48 18.78
N ARG A 434 0.44 2.53 18.56
CA ARG A 434 0.26 3.13 17.23
C ARG A 434 0.58 4.61 17.28
N VAL A 435 1.58 5.03 16.54
CA VAL A 435 2.03 6.43 16.45
C VAL A 435 1.76 6.95 15.05
N ILE A 436 1.02 8.05 14.96
CA ILE A 436 0.71 8.75 13.71
C ILE A 436 1.39 10.11 13.75
N ALA A 437 2.50 10.24 13.04
CA ALA A 437 3.20 11.50 12.85
C ALA A 437 2.58 12.23 11.64
N VAL A 438 2.10 13.43 11.87
CA VAL A 438 1.40 14.25 10.89
C VAL A 438 2.25 15.47 10.57
N LEU A 439 2.68 15.58 9.32
CA LEU A 439 3.33 16.78 8.81
C LEU A 439 2.27 17.87 8.65
N ALA A 440 2.36 18.91 9.44
CA ALA A 440 1.44 20.03 9.37
C ALA A 440 1.71 20.88 8.13
N ASN A 441 0.63 21.41 7.53
CA ASN A 441 0.67 22.20 6.29
C ASN A 441 1.36 21.49 5.11
N ASN A 442 1.27 20.17 5.09
CA ASN A 442 1.80 19.36 4.00
C ASN A 442 1.14 19.67 2.63
N GLY A 443 -0.02 20.34 2.61
CA GLY A 443 -0.63 20.87 1.39
C GLY A 443 0.28 21.84 0.62
N ALA A 444 1.22 22.51 1.30
CA ALA A 444 2.19 23.40 0.67
C ALA A 444 3.15 22.69 -0.33
N GLU A 445 3.29 21.37 -0.22
CA GLU A 445 4.14 20.58 -1.12
C GLU A 445 3.53 20.35 -2.51
N GLN A 446 2.28 20.65 -2.69
CA GLN A 446 1.63 20.64 -4.00
C GLN A 446 1.81 21.99 -4.73
N ALA A 447 2.46 22.97 -4.08
CA ALA A 447 2.88 24.16 -4.76
C ALA A 447 3.96 23.77 -5.79
N LEU A 448 3.59 23.87 -7.05
CA LEU A 448 4.55 23.72 -8.14
C LEU A 448 5.52 24.90 -8.09
N ASP A 449 6.76 24.71 -8.48
CA ASP A 449 7.78 25.77 -8.57
C ASP A 449 7.30 27.01 -9.36
N ASP A 450 6.30 26.81 -10.24
CA ASP A 450 5.68 27.87 -11.05
C ASP A 450 4.61 28.70 -10.31
N THR A 451 4.31 28.44 -9.02
CA THR A 451 3.25 29.16 -8.26
C THR A 451 3.80 30.28 -7.38
N GLU A 452 5.11 30.46 -7.28
CA GLU A 452 5.75 31.45 -6.40
C GLU A 452 5.24 32.89 -6.58
N ASP A 453 4.67 33.22 -7.75
CA ASP A 453 4.15 34.54 -8.07
C ASP A 453 2.60 34.65 -8.05
N ASP A 454 1.86 33.57 -7.74
CA ASP A 454 0.39 33.58 -7.72
C ASP A 454 -0.17 33.04 -6.38
N PRO A 455 -0.37 33.92 -5.37
CA PRO A 455 -0.88 33.51 -4.06
C PRO A 455 -2.29 32.90 -4.08
N GLU A 456 -3.11 33.20 -5.09
CA GLU A 456 -4.45 32.62 -5.21
C GLU A 456 -4.35 31.18 -5.74
N LEU A 457 -3.48 30.92 -6.69
CA LEU A 457 -3.19 29.59 -7.21
C LEU A 457 -2.56 28.72 -6.11
N GLU A 458 -1.57 29.25 -5.39
CA GLU A 458 -0.96 28.59 -4.24
C GLU A 458 -2.03 28.19 -3.21
N ARG A 459 -2.91 29.11 -2.80
CA ARG A 459 -3.99 28.83 -1.86
C ARG A 459 -4.94 27.73 -2.36
N LEU A 460 -5.24 27.69 -3.67
CA LEU A 460 -6.11 26.68 -4.27
C LEU A 460 -5.44 25.29 -4.34
N LEU A 461 -4.15 25.26 -4.58
CA LEU A 461 -3.40 24.01 -4.67
C LEU A 461 -3.07 23.44 -3.29
N CYS A 462 -2.59 24.28 -2.37
CA CYS A 462 -2.15 23.87 -1.05
C CYS A 462 -3.30 23.67 -0.08
N GLN A 463 -4.41 24.42 -0.24
CA GLN A 463 -5.58 24.37 0.64
C GLN A 463 -5.20 24.32 2.13
N PRO A 464 -4.50 25.33 2.66
CA PRO A 464 -4.04 25.34 4.05
C PRO A 464 -5.23 25.15 5.00
N GLN A 465 -5.02 24.32 6.03
CA GLN A 465 -6.06 23.92 6.97
C GLN A 465 -5.88 24.66 8.30
N GLU A 466 -6.99 25.12 8.88
CA GLU A 466 -7.00 25.82 10.19
C GLU A 466 -7.46 24.92 11.34
N PHE A 467 -7.71 23.62 11.09
CA PHE A 467 -8.09 22.72 12.17
C PHE A 467 -6.88 22.41 13.07
N ARG A 468 -7.15 22.14 14.36
CA ARG A 468 -6.11 21.68 15.29
C ARG A 468 -6.11 20.16 15.35
N LEU A 469 -4.97 19.54 15.06
CA LEU A 469 -4.84 18.08 15.13
C LEU A 469 -5.19 17.53 16.52
N ALA A 470 -4.88 18.28 17.58
CA ALA A 470 -5.24 17.91 18.95
C ALA A 470 -6.75 17.73 19.16
N ASP A 471 -7.60 18.53 18.48
CA ASP A 471 -9.06 18.38 18.62
C ASP A 471 -9.56 17.10 17.92
N LEU A 472 -8.95 16.73 16.79
CA LEU A 472 -9.22 15.46 16.11
C LEU A 472 -8.75 14.27 16.94
N ALA A 473 -7.53 14.32 17.46
CA ALA A 473 -6.98 13.27 18.31
C ALA A 473 -7.87 13.04 19.54
N ALA A 474 -8.32 14.12 20.19
CA ALA A 474 -9.22 14.05 21.34
C ALA A 474 -10.58 13.40 20.99
N LEU A 475 -11.12 13.62 19.79
CA LEU A 475 -12.33 12.94 19.31
C LEU A 475 -12.19 11.42 19.31
N TRP A 476 -10.99 10.93 19.07
CA TRP A 476 -10.67 9.49 19.02
C TRP A 476 -10.09 8.95 20.34
N GLY A 477 -10.04 9.79 21.39
CA GLY A 477 -9.47 9.42 22.68
C GLY A 477 -7.96 9.28 22.67
N ALA A 478 -7.28 9.86 21.67
CA ALA A 478 -5.84 9.82 21.50
C ALA A 478 -5.16 11.07 22.09
N ALA A 479 -3.91 10.91 22.54
CA ALA A 479 -3.04 12.03 22.87
C ALA A 479 -2.45 12.65 21.58
N CYS A 480 -2.21 13.96 21.61
CA CYS A 480 -1.54 14.67 20.53
C CYS A 480 -0.45 15.57 21.10
N TYR A 481 0.74 15.49 20.54
CA TYR A 481 1.91 16.22 20.98
C TYR A 481 2.49 17.05 19.84
N PRO A 482 2.69 18.36 20.02
CA PRO A 482 3.38 19.18 19.03
C PRO A 482 4.88 18.86 19.03
N ILE A 483 5.48 18.78 17.86
CA ILE A 483 6.89 18.49 17.64
C ILE A 483 7.49 19.64 16.83
N HIS A 484 8.35 20.43 17.46
CA HIS A 484 9.09 21.53 16.86
C HIS A 484 10.58 21.22 16.73
N THR A 485 11.08 20.36 17.62
CA THR A 485 12.50 20.02 17.72
C THR A 485 12.69 18.50 17.89
N GLU A 486 13.91 18.02 17.66
CA GLU A 486 14.26 16.61 17.92
C GLU A 486 13.98 16.19 19.38
N ALA A 487 14.19 17.08 20.34
CA ALA A 487 13.97 16.78 21.76
C ALA A 487 12.50 16.50 22.11
N ASP A 488 11.56 17.04 21.34
CA ASP A 488 10.13 16.82 21.59
C ASP A 488 9.71 15.37 21.38
N PHE A 489 10.47 14.58 20.62
CA PHE A 489 10.22 13.15 20.44
C PHE A 489 10.47 12.31 21.70
N GLU A 490 11.13 12.85 22.75
CA GLU A 490 11.28 12.16 24.04
C GLU A 490 9.93 11.82 24.69
N VAL A 491 8.84 12.45 24.25
CA VAL A 491 7.48 12.08 24.64
C VAL A 491 7.17 10.60 24.33
N LEU A 492 7.76 10.04 23.30
CA LEU A 492 7.59 8.65 22.93
C LEU A 492 8.19 7.68 23.97
N ASP A 493 9.19 8.09 24.74
CA ASP A 493 9.81 7.27 25.79
C ASP A 493 8.96 7.13 27.04
N THR A 494 7.99 8.05 27.22
CA THR A 494 7.14 8.13 28.40
C THR A 494 5.68 7.76 28.12
N ALA A 495 5.31 7.61 26.86
CA ALA A 495 3.95 7.29 26.44
C ALA A 495 3.62 5.82 26.69
N ASP A 496 2.33 5.54 26.90
CA ASP A 496 1.80 4.21 27.14
C ASP A 496 2.02 3.29 25.91
N ASP A 497 2.45 2.06 26.13
CA ASP A 497 2.74 1.08 25.08
C ASP A 497 1.48 0.60 24.32
N ASP A 498 0.29 0.80 24.90
CA ASP A 498 -0.98 0.41 24.27
C ASP A 498 -1.74 1.60 23.66
N ALA A 499 -1.11 2.79 23.58
CA ALA A 499 -1.79 4.03 23.19
C ALA A 499 -1.78 4.29 21.67
N LEU A 500 -2.85 4.95 21.21
CA LEU A 500 -2.82 5.70 19.97
C LEU A 500 -2.28 7.10 20.26
N ILE A 501 -1.23 7.49 19.56
CA ILE A 501 -0.53 8.77 19.77
C ILE A 501 -0.47 9.52 18.43
N PHE A 502 -0.82 10.80 18.46
CA PHE A 502 -0.56 11.72 17.35
C PHE A 502 0.64 12.62 17.68
N LEU A 503 1.53 12.76 16.73
CA LEU A 503 2.60 13.74 16.74
C LEU A 503 2.33 14.77 15.66
N GLU A 504 2.14 16.03 16.03
CA GLU A 504 1.97 17.13 15.09
C GLU A 504 3.35 17.73 14.80
N ILE A 505 3.94 17.35 13.65
CA ILE A 505 5.25 17.85 13.22
C ILE A 505 5.04 19.24 12.61
N LEU A 506 5.63 20.24 13.26
CA LEU A 506 5.48 21.66 12.99
C LEU A 506 6.84 22.24 12.58
N PRO A 507 7.27 22.05 11.31
CA PRO A 507 8.55 22.60 10.83
C PRO A 507 8.51 24.14 10.75
N GLU A 508 9.68 24.78 10.93
CA GLU A 508 9.91 26.22 10.67
C GLU A 508 10.39 26.48 9.24
#